data_507e2cb6a5e30212c3d56e062a339832
#
_entry.id   507e2cb6a5e30212c3d56e062a339832
#
_cell.length_a   1.000
_cell.length_b   1.000
_cell.length_c   1.000
_cell.angle_alpha   90.00
_cell.angle_beta   90.00
_cell.angle_gamma   90.00
#
_symmetry.space_group_name_H-M   'P 1'
#
loop_
_entity.id
_entity.type
_entity.pdbx_description
1 polymer ?
#
loop_
_entity_poly.entity_id
_entity_poly.type
_entity_poly.pdbx_seq_one_letter_code
_entity_poly.pdbx_strand_id
1 'polypeptide(L)'
;LARSPFQGEGHRKVWARLRVLDAVRVSRTRILRIMRENQLLSPYRCRKTTGEKHTGTITTEAPNVMWGTDGTKVFTLDDGYVWLFSAVEHWSAECVGWHVVKHGTRYAALEPIAMGLHNIYGGVRAGVARGLALRMDHGTQYLSDHFLNQIRFWGIQPCFAFVSEPETNGVAE
;
A
#
# COMPACT_ATOMS: atom_id res chain seq x y z
N LEU A 1 -10.99 29.42 -16.76
CA LEU A 1 -11.64 28.28 -16.06
C LEU A 1 -13.10 28.10 -16.51
N ALA A 2 -13.89 29.14 -16.64
CA ALA A 2 -15.30 29.06 -17.07
C ALA A 2 -15.49 28.42 -18.48
N ARG A 3 -14.47 28.49 -19.33
CA ARG A 3 -14.45 27.88 -20.67
C ARG A 3 -13.78 26.49 -20.71
N SER A 4 -13.33 25.96 -19.58
CA SER A 4 -12.72 24.64 -19.53
C SER A 4 -13.79 23.55 -19.61
N PRO A 5 -13.64 22.53 -20.46
CA PRO A 5 -14.52 21.38 -20.46
C PRO A 5 -14.38 20.53 -19.17
N PHE A 6 -13.37 20.78 -18.37
CA PHE A 6 -13.08 20.05 -17.12
C PHE A 6 -13.42 20.93 -15.92
N GLN A 7 -14.47 20.59 -15.19
CA GLN A 7 -14.80 21.23 -13.93
C GLN A 7 -13.83 20.78 -12.82
N GLY A 8 -13.43 21.71 -11.95
CA GLY A 8 -12.60 21.41 -10.78
C GLY A 8 -11.11 21.18 -11.07
N GLU A 9 -10.57 21.79 -12.12
CA GLU A 9 -9.13 21.73 -12.40
C GLU A 9 -8.29 22.30 -11.24
N GLY A 10 -7.30 21.50 -10.78
CA GLY A 10 -6.36 21.95 -9.75
C GLY A 10 -5.35 22.98 -10.28
N HIS A 11 -4.83 23.83 -9.41
CA HIS A 11 -3.89 24.90 -9.73
C HIS A 11 -2.68 24.49 -10.58
N ARG A 12 -2.23 23.21 -10.46
CA ARG A 12 -1.11 22.69 -11.29
C ARG A 12 -1.49 22.55 -12.75
N LYS A 13 -2.70 22.07 -13.04
CA LYS A 13 -3.22 21.97 -14.41
C LYS A 13 -3.47 23.37 -15.00
N VAL A 14 -4.08 24.26 -14.23
CA VAL A 14 -4.30 25.66 -14.64
C VAL A 14 -2.98 26.35 -14.94
N TRP A 15 -1.95 26.17 -14.10
CA TRP A 15 -0.61 26.71 -14.37
C TRP A 15 0.01 26.15 -15.66
N ALA A 16 -0.09 24.84 -15.89
CA ALA A 16 0.45 24.23 -17.10
C ALA A 16 -0.26 24.75 -18.36
N ARG A 17 -1.58 24.88 -18.33
CA ARG A 17 -2.38 25.41 -19.45
C ARG A 17 -2.01 26.86 -19.77
N LEU A 18 -1.99 27.74 -18.78
CA LEU A 18 -1.60 29.13 -18.95
C LEU A 18 -0.21 29.27 -19.59
N ARG A 19 0.73 28.39 -19.18
CA ARG A 19 2.09 28.40 -19.73
C ARG A 19 2.17 27.89 -21.17
N VAL A 20 1.43 26.81 -21.48
CA VAL A 20 1.55 26.09 -22.77
C VAL A 20 0.61 26.68 -23.83
N LEU A 21 -0.65 26.95 -23.46
CA LEU A 21 -1.67 27.39 -24.41
C LEU A 21 -1.73 28.93 -24.54
N ASP A 22 -1.59 29.65 -23.42
CA ASP A 22 -1.76 31.08 -23.37
C ASP A 22 -0.42 31.84 -23.29
N ALA A 23 0.71 31.16 -23.29
CA ALA A 23 2.07 31.68 -23.16
C ALA A 23 2.28 32.61 -21.93
N VAL A 24 1.41 32.49 -20.90
CA VAL A 24 1.46 33.31 -19.68
C VAL A 24 2.42 32.70 -18.67
N ARG A 25 3.50 33.44 -18.35
CA ARG A 25 4.52 33.02 -17.38
C ARG A 25 4.24 33.62 -16.01
N VAL A 26 3.63 32.79 -15.14
CA VAL A 26 3.36 33.08 -13.73
C VAL A 26 3.82 31.95 -12.85
N SER A 27 4.10 32.22 -11.56
CA SER A 27 4.47 31.17 -10.60
C SER A 27 3.24 30.34 -10.19
N ARG A 28 3.46 29.07 -9.87
CA ARG A 28 2.40 28.16 -9.37
C ARG A 28 1.75 28.68 -8.08
N THR A 29 2.55 29.28 -7.21
CA THR A 29 2.09 29.86 -5.94
C THR A 29 1.13 31.04 -6.18
N ARG A 30 1.41 31.90 -7.17
CA ARG A 30 0.53 33.04 -7.52
C ARG A 30 -0.82 32.51 -8.04
N ILE A 31 -0.81 31.50 -8.89
CA ILE A 31 -2.05 30.88 -9.39
C ILE A 31 -2.85 30.24 -8.25
N LEU A 32 -2.19 29.50 -7.37
CA LEU A 32 -2.86 28.92 -6.21
C LEU A 32 -3.52 29.98 -5.32
N ARG A 33 -2.85 31.13 -5.09
CA ARG A 33 -3.39 32.24 -4.33
C ARG A 33 -4.62 32.81 -5.01
N ILE A 34 -4.53 33.15 -6.29
CA ILE A 34 -5.64 33.73 -7.07
C ILE A 34 -6.85 32.77 -7.10
N MET A 35 -6.59 31.47 -7.31
CA MET A 35 -7.66 30.47 -7.31
C MET A 35 -8.34 30.32 -5.94
N ARG A 36 -7.57 30.49 -4.85
CA ARG A 36 -8.12 30.46 -3.48
C ARG A 36 -8.97 31.70 -3.19
N GLU A 37 -8.47 32.89 -3.50
CA GLU A 37 -9.15 34.18 -3.30
C GLU A 37 -10.47 34.25 -4.10
N ASN A 38 -10.54 33.61 -5.26
CA ASN A 38 -11.71 33.57 -6.11
C ASN A 38 -12.54 32.27 -6.01
N GLN A 39 -12.31 31.45 -4.97
CA GLN A 39 -13.05 30.19 -4.72
C GLN A 39 -13.07 29.21 -5.91
N LEU A 40 -12.01 29.22 -6.74
CA LEU A 40 -11.88 28.39 -7.95
C LEU A 40 -11.20 27.02 -7.67
N LEU A 41 -10.90 26.70 -6.42
CA LEU A 41 -10.35 25.39 -6.05
C LEU A 41 -11.46 24.35 -6.06
N SER A 42 -11.11 23.12 -6.47
CA SER A 42 -12.07 22.02 -6.52
C SER A 42 -12.71 21.76 -5.16
N PRO A 43 -14.03 21.70 -5.05
CA PRO A 43 -14.73 21.36 -3.83
C PRO A 43 -14.52 19.88 -3.42
N TYR A 44 -14.11 19.04 -4.37
CA TYR A 44 -13.90 17.59 -4.16
C TYR A 44 -12.54 17.24 -3.57
N ARG A 45 -11.74 18.23 -3.23
CA ARG A 45 -10.50 17.96 -2.51
C ARG A 45 -10.82 17.67 -1.05
N CYS A 46 -11.07 16.42 -0.72
CA CYS A 46 -11.11 16.00 0.67
C CYS A 46 -9.87 16.53 1.40
N ARG A 47 -10.07 17.31 2.46
CA ARG A 47 -9.01 17.51 3.44
C ARG A 47 -8.53 16.12 3.82
N LYS A 48 -7.23 15.85 3.70
CA LYS A 48 -6.65 14.74 4.45
C LYS A 48 -7.09 14.99 5.89
N THR A 49 -7.96 14.14 6.41
CA THR A 49 -8.19 14.08 7.84
C THR A 49 -6.81 13.88 8.44
N THR A 50 -6.37 14.80 9.24
CA THR A 50 -5.26 14.58 10.16
C THR A 50 -5.79 13.55 11.15
N GLY A 51 -5.70 12.26 10.80
CA GLY A 51 -5.80 11.18 11.76
C GLY A 51 -4.76 11.43 12.85
N GLU A 52 -5.03 11.01 14.04
CA GLU A 52 -4.03 11.03 15.11
C GLU A 52 -2.74 10.48 14.56
N LYS A 53 -1.64 11.21 14.75
CA LYS A 53 -0.32 10.75 14.35
C LYS A 53 -0.06 9.47 15.10
N HIS A 54 0.05 8.37 14.36
CA HIS A 54 0.41 7.10 14.95
C HIS A 54 1.86 7.23 15.45
N THR A 55 2.05 7.25 16.76
CA THR A 55 3.35 7.49 17.40
C THR A 55 4.09 6.21 17.71
N GLY A 56 3.68 5.05 17.16
CA GLY A 56 4.18 3.80 17.68
C GLY A 56 4.57 2.75 16.66
N THR A 57 5.66 2.09 16.95
CA THR A 57 5.98 0.74 16.51
C THR A 57 4.83 -0.18 16.93
N ILE A 58 4.30 -0.97 16.00
CA ILE A 58 3.28 -1.97 16.35
C ILE A 58 4.00 -3.09 17.09
N THR A 59 3.71 -3.21 18.37
CA THR A 59 4.18 -4.31 19.20
C THR A 59 3.04 -5.28 19.44
N THR A 60 3.30 -6.56 19.20
CA THR A 60 2.38 -7.65 19.55
C THR A 60 2.80 -8.25 20.89
N GLU A 61 1.82 -8.71 21.66
CA GLU A 61 2.07 -9.26 23.02
C GLU A 61 2.40 -10.77 23.00
N ALA A 62 2.20 -11.43 21.86
CA ALA A 62 2.42 -12.86 21.70
C ALA A 62 2.73 -13.21 20.24
N PRO A 63 3.35 -14.38 19.98
CA PRO A 63 3.59 -14.85 18.63
C PRO A 63 2.27 -15.18 17.90
N ASN A 64 2.30 -15.01 16.58
CA ASN A 64 1.18 -15.31 15.66
C ASN A 64 -0.10 -14.50 15.90
N VAL A 65 0.02 -13.32 16.49
CA VAL A 65 -1.05 -12.31 16.54
C VAL A 65 -1.09 -11.50 15.25
N MET A 66 0.09 -11.13 14.73
CA MET A 66 0.20 -10.36 13.50
C MET A 66 1.41 -10.80 12.68
N TRP A 67 1.21 -10.99 11.38
CA TRP A 67 2.28 -11.11 10.40
C TRP A 67 2.31 -9.88 9.50
N GLY A 68 3.49 -9.53 9.00
CA GLY A 68 3.69 -8.56 7.94
C GLY A 68 4.05 -9.27 6.65
N THR A 69 3.59 -8.76 5.51
CA THR A 69 4.02 -9.24 4.18
C THR A 69 4.40 -8.07 3.29
N ASP A 70 5.45 -8.28 2.51
CA ASP A 70 5.93 -7.32 1.51
C ASP A 70 6.47 -8.02 0.27
N GLY A 71 6.54 -7.28 -0.84
CA GLY A 71 7.09 -7.76 -2.10
C GLY A 71 8.09 -6.77 -2.67
N THR A 72 9.35 -7.15 -2.71
CA THR A 72 10.44 -6.33 -3.23
C THR A 72 11.05 -6.91 -4.51
N LYS A 73 11.59 -6.05 -5.37
CA LYS A 73 12.35 -6.47 -6.55
C LYS A 73 13.83 -6.57 -6.22
N VAL A 74 14.40 -7.72 -6.51
CA VAL A 74 15.83 -8.01 -6.33
C VAL A 74 16.46 -8.28 -7.68
N PHE A 75 17.64 -7.74 -7.93
CA PHE A 75 18.42 -8.05 -9.12
C PHE A 75 19.30 -9.28 -8.87
N THR A 76 19.22 -10.25 -9.76
CA THR A 76 20.04 -11.46 -9.76
C THR A 76 20.91 -11.51 -11.03
N LEU A 77 22.07 -12.16 -10.94
CA LEU A 77 23.01 -12.21 -12.06
C LEU A 77 22.49 -13.05 -13.24
N ASP A 78 21.80 -14.15 -12.94
CA ASP A 78 21.35 -15.10 -13.96
C ASP A 78 19.97 -14.77 -14.53
N ASP A 79 19.05 -14.31 -13.67
CA ASP A 79 17.64 -14.11 -14.03
C ASP A 79 17.23 -12.64 -14.19
N GLY A 80 18.13 -11.69 -13.90
CA GLY A 80 17.81 -10.27 -13.88
C GLY A 80 16.90 -9.92 -12.69
N TYR A 81 15.92 -9.03 -12.89
CA TYR A 81 15.00 -8.66 -11.81
C TYR A 81 13.99 -9.78 -11.53
N VAL A 82 13.94 -10.18 -10.25
CA VAL A 82 12.95 -11.10 -9.70
C VAL A 82 12.18 -10.41 -8.56
N TRP A 83 11.01 -10.93 -8.24
CA TRP A 83 10.25 -10.54 -7.06
C TRP A 83 10.56 -11.50 -5.92
N LEU A 84 10.88 -10.94 -4.76
CA LEU A 84 10.94 -11.63 -3.48
C LEU A 84 9.73 -11.20 -2.67
N PHE A 85 8.85 -12.14 -2.36
CA PHE A 85 7.77 -11.96 -1.39
C PHE A 85 8.17 -12.60 -0.08
N SER A 86 7.91 -11.91 1.03
CA SER A 86 8.18 -12.40 2.39
C SER A 86 6.96 -12.30 3.29
N ALA A 87 6.89 -13.17 4.27
CA ALA A 87 5.99 -13.06 5.41
C ALA A 87 6.79 -13.14 6.70
N VAL A 88 6.65 -12.14 7.56
CA VAL A 88 7.43 -11.99 8.79
C VAL A 88 6.48 -11.90 9.98
N GLU A 89 6.76 -12.65 11.03
CA GLU A 89 6.04 -12.61 12.29
C GLU A 89 6.46 -11.37 13.10
N HIS A 90 5.49 -10.60 13.57
CA HIS A 90 5.77 -9.29 14.19
C HIS A 90 6.44 -9.35 15.57
N TRP A 91 6.12 -10.36 16.38
CA TRP A 91 6.63 -10.48 17.74
C TRP A 91 8.08 -10.93 17.79
N SER A 92 8.43 -11.94 16.99
CA SER A 92 9.78 -12.54 16.95
C SER A 92 10.66 -11.98 15.84
N ALA A 93 10.09 -11.26 14.87
CA ALA A 93 10.71 -10.87 13.59
C ALA A 93 11.21 -12.08 12.78
N GLU A 94 10.62 -13.25 12.97
CA GLU A 94 10.94 -14.46 12.23
C GLU A 94 10.33 -14.41 10.82
N CYS A 95 11.12 -14.73 9.80
CA CYS A 95 10.61 -14.95 8.46
C CYS A 95 9.89 -16.29 8.40
N VAL A 96 8.57 -16.27 8.45
CA VAL A 96 7.73 -17.49 8.48
C VAL A 96 7.54 -18.11 7.08
N GLY A 97 7.77 -17.32 6.04
CA GLY A 97 7.69 -17.79 4.66
C GLY A 97 8.26 -16.79 3.66
N TRP A 98 8.70 -17.31 2.53
CA TRP A 98 9.22 -16.51 1.43
C TRP A 98 8.96 -17.19 0.09
N HIS A 99 8.94 -16.39 -0.99
CA HIS A 99 8.77 -16.87 -2.35
C HIS A 99 9.47 -15.97 -3.35
N VAL A 100 10.22 -16.58 -4.29
CA VAL A 100 10.93 -15.84 -5.37
C VAL A 100 10.34 -16.21 -6.71
N VAL A 101 10.04 -15.20 -7.53
CA VAL A 101 9.40 -15.41 -8.83
C VAL A 101 9.72 -14.26 -9.80
N LYS A 102 9.74 -14.53 -11.12
CA LYS A 102 9.95 -13.50 -12.15
C LYS A 102 8.84 -12.47 -12.24
N HIS A 103 7.60 -12.89 -12.01
CA HIS A 103 6.41 -12.03 -12.15
C HIS A 103 5.67 -11.90 -10.83
N GLY A 104 5.66 -10.69 -10.26
CA GLY A 104 4.97 -10.39 -9.01
C GLY A 104 3.46 -10.37 -9.17
N THR A 105 2.84 -11.52 -9.06
CA THR A 105 1.39 -11.69 -9.16
C THR A 105 0.73 -11.81 -7.78
N ARG A 106 -0.59 -11.62 -7.73
CA ARG A 106 -1.41 -11.88 -6.52
C ARG A 106 -1.30 -13.33 -6.02
N TYR A 107 -1.01 -14.27 -6.90
CA TYR A 107 -0.81 -15.68 -6.55
C TYR A 107 0.54 -15.87 -5.85
N ALA A 108 1.59 -15.29 -6.41
CA ALA A 108 2.94 -15.33 -5.84
C ALA A 108 2.99 -14.67 -4.44
N ALA A 109 2.21 -13.63 -4.22
CA ALA A 109 2.11 -12.97 -2.92
C ALA A 109 1.42 -13.83 -1.83
N LEU A 110 0.65 -14.86 -2.21
CA LEU A 110 0.03 -15.81 -1.27
C LEU A 110 1.00 -16.92 -0.80
N GLU A 111 2.02 -17.24 -1.60
CA GLU A 111 2.93 -18.36 -1.33
C GLU A 111 3.70 -18.26 0.00
N PRO A 112 4.30 -17.10 0.37
CA PRO A 112 4.98 -16.99 1.65
C PRO A 112 4.02 -17.16 2.84
N ILE A 113 2.77 -16.71 2.69
CA ILE A 113 1.74 -16.88 3.73
C ILE A 113 1.35 -18.34 3.84
N ALA A 114 1.12 -19.03 2.72
CA ALA A 114 0.82 -20.45 2.68
C ALA A 114 1.96 -21.30 3.29
N MET A 115 3.23 -20.94 2.98
CA MET A 115 4.41 -21.58 3.60
C MET A 115 4.39 -21.41 5.13
N GLY A 116 4.18 -20.18 5.61
CA GLY A 116 4.10 -19.90 7.04
C GLY A 116 2.96 -20.67 7.72
N LEU A 117 1.78 -20.74 7.09
CA LEU A 117 0.65 -21.52 7.59
C LEU A 117 0.98 -23.02 7.66
N HIS A 118 1.68 -23.53 6.66
CA HIS A 118 2.09 -24.93 6.66
C HIS A 118 3.06 -25.24 7.81
N ASN A 119 4.06 -24.38 8.00
CA ASN A 119 5.10 -24.56 9.01
C ASN A 119 4.57 -24.43 10.46
N ILE A 120 3.69 -23.45 10.71
CA ILE A 120 3.24 -23.10 12.06
C ILE A 120 1.94 -23.82 12.43
N TYR A 121 0.99 -23.95 11.48
CA TYR A 121 -0.33 -24.52 11.75
C TYR A 121 -0.53 -25.93 11.14
N GLY A 122 0.52 -26.50 10.52
CA GLY A 122 0.51 -27.85 9.98
C GLY A 122 -0.29 -28.02 8.69
N GLY A 123 -0.58 -26.93 7.97
CA GLY A 123 -1.24 -26.99 6.66
C GLY A 123 -2.16 -25.84 6.36
N VAL A 124 -2.67 -25.85 5.14
CA VAL A 124 -3.51 -24.77 4.58
C VAL A 124 -4.95 -25.28 4.49
N ARG A 125 -5.85 -24.76 5.31
CA ARG A 125 -7.26 -25.13 5.34
C ARG A 125 -8.14 -23.97 5.80
N ALA A 126 -9.44 -24.06 5.59
CA ALA A 126 -10.39 -23.04 6.00
C ALA A 126 -10.27 -22.73 7.50
N GLY A 127 -10.12 -21.44 7.83
CA GLY A 127 -10.09 -20.96 9.21
C GLY A 127 -8.90 -21.41 10.06
N VAL A 128 -7.83 -21.93 9.43
CA VAL A 128 -6.65 -22.46 10.14
C VAL A 128 -5.94 -21.43 11.01
N ALA A 129 -5.93 -20.18 10.57
CA ALA A 129 -5.26 -19.07 11.23
C ALA A 129 -6.23 -18.04 11.83
N ARG A 130 -7.33 -18.50 12.42
CA ARG A 130 -8.27 -17.61 13.12
C ARG A 130 -7.57 -16.84 14.22
N GLY A 131 -7.73 -15.50 14.21
CA GLY A 131 -7.10 -14.61 15.17
C GLY A 131 -5.78 -13.99 14.69
N LEU A 132 -5.20 -14.50 13.61
CA LEU A 132 -4.04 -13.89 12.97
C LEU A 132 -4.45 -12.68 12.13
N ALA A 133 -3.79 -11.54 12.29
CA ALA A 133 -3.86 -10.41 11.40
C ALA A 133 -2.69 -10.43 10.40
N LEU A 134 -2.95 -10.07 9.14
CA LEU A 134 -1.91 -9.92 8.13
C LEU A 134 -1.80 -8.45 7.74
N ARG A 135 -0.66 -7.85 8.03
CA ARG A 135 -0.35 -6.48 7.65
C ARG A 135 0.31 -6.45 6.28
N MET A 136 -0.17 -5.55 5.43
CA MET A 136 0.30 -5.41 4.05
C MET A 136 0.20 -3.95 3.59
N ASP A 137 0.93 -3.60 2.55
CA ASP A 137 0.84 -2.33 1.88
C ASP A 137 -0.40 -2.26 0.94
N HIS A 138 -0.52 -1.16 0.20
CA HIS A 138 -1.58 -0.96 -0.80
C HIS A 138 -1.14 -1.40 -2.21
N GLY A 139 -0.21 -2.35 -2.32
CA GLY A 139 0.19 -2.94 -3.60
C GLY A 139 -0.98 -3.63 -4.30
N THR A 140 -1.03 -3.54 -5.63
CA THR A 140 -2.14 -4.08 -6.44
C THR A 140 -2.35 -5.57 -6.26
N GLN A 141 -1.29 -6.33 -5.97
CA GLN A 141 -1.34 -7.76 -5.66
C GLN A 141 -2.14 -8.04 -4.39
N TYR A 142 -1.97 -7.21 -3.34
CA TYR A 142 -2.62 -7.36 -2.04
C TYR A 142 -4.05 -6.83 -2.02
N LEU A 143 -4.36 -5.82 -2.85
CA LEU A 143 -5.71 -5.26 -2.98
C LEU A 143 -6.64 -6.12 -3.84
N SER A 144 -6.14 -7.16 -4.51
CA SER A 144 -6.95 -8.00 -5.37
C SER A 144 -7.97 -8.83 -4.57
N ASP A 145 -9.19 -8.95 -5.09
CA ASP A 145 -10.25 -9.76 -4.46
C ASP A 145 -9.80 -11.21 -4.23
N HIS A 146 -9.02 -11.76 -5.17
CA HIS A 146 -8.50 -13.13 -5.03
C HIS A 146 -7.61 -13.27 -3.79
N PHE A 147 -6.66 -12.35 -3.60
CA PHE A 147 -5.76 -12.37 -2.44
C PHE A 147 -6.55 -12.21 -1.14
N LEU A 148 -7.42 -11.20 -1.06
CA LEU A 148 -8.21 -10.92 0.14
C LEU A 148 -9.18 -12.06 0.48
N ASN A 149 -9.83 -12.66 -0.49
CA ASN A 149 -10.72 -13.78 -0.28
C ASN A 149 -9.95 -15.02 0.20
N GLN A 150 -8.76 -15.26 -0.34
CA GLN A 150 -7.93 -16.39 0.05
C GLN A 150 -7.43 -16.28 1.50
N ILE A 151 -6.93 -15.11 1.92
CA ILE A 151 -6.49 -14.94 3.32
C ILE A 151 -7.66 -15.02 4.30
N ARG A 152 -8.83 -14.46 3.94
CA ARG A 152 -10.06 -14.61 4.74
C ARG A 152 -10.53 -16.05 4.84
N PHE A 153 -10.42 -16.83 3.76
CA PHE A 153 -10.71 -18.27 3.78
C PHE A 153 -9.82 -19.00 4.78
N TRP A 154 -8.56 -18.63 4.90
CA TRP A 154 -7.64 -19.17 5.91
C TRP A 154 -7.94 -18.66 7.33
N GLY A 155 -8.85 -17.69 7.48
CA GLY A 155 -9.23 -17.10 8.76
C GLY A 155 -8.36 -15.91 9.18
N ILE A 156 -7.52 -15.42 8.28
CA ILE A 156 -6.62 -14.28 8.51
C ILE A 156 -7.40 -12.96 8.32
N GLN A 157 -7.23 -12.04 9.26
CA GLN A 157 -7.81 -10.70 9.17
C GLN A 157 -6.88 -9.76 8.39
N PRO A 158 -7.31 -9.17 7.27
CA PRO A 158 -6.51 -8.18 6.53
C PRO A 158 -6.35 -6.90 7.35
N CYS A 159 -5.11 -6.39 7.42
CA CYS A 159 -4.75 -5.14 8.06
C CYS A 159 -3.88 -4.33 7.09
N PHE A 160 -4.34 -3.16 6.66
CA PHE A 160 -3.57 -2.34 5.73
C PHE A 160 -2.68 -1.36 6.48
N ALA A 161 -1.46 -1.13 5.97
CA ALA A 161 -0.60 -0.06 6.43
C ALA A 161 -1.26 1.30 6.18
N PHE A 162 -0.97 2.30 7.01
CA PHE A 162 -1.56 3.62 6.85
C PHE A 162 -1.06 4.28 5.56
N VAL A 163 -1.96 4.90 4.82
CA VAL A 163 -1.61 5.61 3.59
C VAL A 163 -0.68 6.77 3.91
N SER A 164 0.51 6.78 3.32
CA SER A 164 1.58 7.78 3.51
C SER A 164 2.43 7.63 4.79
N GLU A 165 2.38 6.49 5.45
CA GLU A 165 3.25 6.15 6.58
C GLU A 165 3.88 4.76 6.32
N PRO A 166 4.90 4.68 5.44
CA PRO A 166 5.58 3.41 5.11
C PRO A 166 6.21 2.77 6.34
N GLU A 167 6.66 3.56 7.31
CA GLU A 167 7.26 3.12 8.58
C GLU A 167 6.39 2.10 9.34
N THR A 168 5.11 2.03 9.04
CA THR A 168 4.18 1.11 9.70
C THR A 168 4.26 -0.33 9.18
N ASN A 169 5.00 -0.59 8.10
CA ASN A 169 5.29 -1.93 7.59
C ASN A 169 6.77 -2.34 7.76
N GLY A 170 7.54 -1.56 8.53
CA GLY A 170 8.98 -1.69 8.66
C GLY A 170 9.50 -3.02 9.25
N VAL A 171 8.62 -3.91 9.71
CA VAL A 171 9.02 -5.28 10.12
C VAL A 171 9.14 -6.20 8.90
N ALA A 172 8.41 -5.91 7.82
CA ALA A 172 8.42 -6.73 6.60
C ALA A 172 9.41 -6.19 5.54
N GLU A 173 9.81 -4.91 5.63
CA GLU A 173 10.83 -4.27 4.82
C GLU A 173 12.25 -4.67 5.28
#